data_8c87679bb4d4fb71bab5f6fbbfd10a13
#
_entry.id   8c87679bb4d4fb71bab5f6fbbfd10a13
#
_cell.length_a   1.000
_cell.length_b   1.000
_cell.length_c   1.000
_cell.angle_alpha   90.00
_cell.angle_beta   90.00
_cell.angle_gamma   90.00
#
_symmetry.space_group_name_H-M   'P 1'
#
loop_
_entity.id
_entity.type
_entity.pdbx_description
1 polymer ?
#
loop_
_entity_poly.entity_id
_entity_poly.type
_entity_poly.pdbx_seq_one_letter_code
_entity_poly.pdbx_strand_id
1 'polypeptide(L)'
;GSTLYSTACVYGGPSNTLDDCGNGNSAMAGGAGTAAGASYAFDSGLTVAVGYTGAGSSTAGLMTKEGTDVFGGQLSYATDSYGASFTYANVEDYSDDDGRIFYALNGYWTPSETGAMPSISVGYEIGEADGLDDTYQWFVGAQWDEAGPGTFGVAVGTTGATTDVVNVNKGINDPELLMYEAFYSYAINDGMTITPLIYTKETVAGSEDLTGVMVKTSFSF
;
A
#
# COMPACT_ATOMS: atom_id res chain seq x y z
N GLY A 1 2.32 -8.23 -7.35
CA GLY A 1 1.46 -8.04 -6.22
C GLY A 1 0.73 -9.33 -5.90
N SER A 2 0.73 -9.71 -4.68
CA SER A 2 0.11 -10.95 -4.24
C SER A 2 -1.41 -10.82 -4.28
N THR A 3 -2.09 -11.63 -5.07
CA THR A 3 -3.55 -11.79 -5.05
C THR A 3 -4.05 -12.51 -3.78
N LEU A 4 -3.13 -12.88 -2.87
CA LEU A 4 -3.43 -13.62 -1.66
C LEU A 4 -4.05 -12.73 -0.59
N TYR A 5 -3.62 -11.46 -0.53
CA TYR A 5 -4.06 -10.51 0.50
C TYR A 5 -5.08 -9.54 -0.08
N SER A 6 -6.14 -9.30 0.70
CA SER A 6 -7.22 -8.37 0.36
C SER A 6 -7.17 -7.18 1.30
N THR A 7 -6.37 -6.18 0.96
CA THR A 7 -6.29 -4.94 1.74
C THR A 7 -7.61 -4.20 1.69
N ALA A 8 -8.10 -3.76 2.85
CA ALA A 8 -9.34 -3.01 2.95
C ALA A 8 -9.15 -1.58 2.43
N CYS A 9 -9.43 -1.40 1.15
CA CYS A 9 -9.28 -0.14 0.41
C CYS A 9 -10.29 -0.04 -0.71
N VAL A 10 -10.87 1.14 -0.90
CA VAL A 10 -11.76 1.46 -2.03
C VAL A 10 -11.23 2.63 -2.87
N TYR A 11 -10.15 3.26 -2.47
CA TYR A 11 -9.50 4.29 -3.27
C TYR A 11 -8.81 3.65 -4.48
N GLY A 12 -9.22 4.05 -5.68
CA GLY A 12 -8.77 3.47 -6.93
C GLY A 12 -7.84 4.38 -7.74
N GLY A 13 -6.84 4.98 -7.13
CA GLY A 13 -5.85 5.80 -7.82
C GLY A 13 -5.19 5.02 -8.96
N PRO A 14 -4.88 5.68 -10.09
CA PRO A 14 -4.37 4.99 -11.28
C PRO A 14 -2.88 4.72 -11.27
N SER A 15 -2.15 5.22 -10.31
CA SER A 15 -0.69 5.18 -10.29
C SER A 15 -0.15 4.25 -9.22
N ASN A 16 1.10 3.89 -9.33
CA ASN A 16 1.86 3.17 -8.31
C ASN A 16 2.37 4.13 -7.21
N THR A 17 1.65 5.17 -6.91
CA THR A 17 2.05 6.15 -5.91
C THR A 17 1.32 5.97 -4.60
N LEU A 18 0.01 6.25 -4.60
CA LEU A 18 -0.86 6.11 -3.43
C LEU A 18 -2.04 5.14 -3.69
N ASP A 19 -2.02 4.40 -4.79
CA ASP A 19 -2.96 3.33 -5.06
C ASP A 19 -2.84 2.20 -4.03
N ASP A 20 -3.85 1.36 -3.93
CA ASP A 20 -3.94 0.27 -2.94
C ASP A 20 -3.83 0.73 -1.48
N CYS A 21 -4.35 1.93 -1.18
CA CYS A 21 -4.17 2.59 0.11
C CYS A 21 -2.71 2.87 0.46
N GLY A 22 -1.93 3.06 -0.56
CA GLY A 22 -0.61 3.66 -0.62
C GLY A 22 0.47 2.97 0.14
N ASN A 23 0.14 2.30 1.17
CA ASN A 23 1.10 1.84 2.14
C ASN A 23 0.45 0.78 2.99
N GLY A 24 1.24 -0.02 3.59
CA GLY A 24 0.71 -0.98 4.49
C GLY A 24 0.80 -2.38 3.95
N ASN A 25 1.74 -2.60 3.07
CA ASN A 25 2.05 -3.95 2.62
C ASN A 25 3.41 -4.02 1.94
N SER A 26 4.33 -3.14 2.29
CA SER A 26 5.67 -3.12 1.69
C SER A 26 6.37 -4.46 1.77
N ALA A 27 6.21 -5.15 2.88
CA ALA A 27 6.77 -6.48 3.08
C ALA A 27 6.00 -7.57 2.34
N MET A 28 4.71 -7.35 2.05
CA MET A 28 3.85 -8.30 1.36
C MET A 28 4.03 -8.27 -0.16
N ALA A 29 4.68 -7.25 -0.67
CA ALA A 29 5.02 -7.16 -2.09
C ALA A 29 5.99 -8.25 -2.56
N GLY A 30 6.55 -9.01 -1.64
CA GLY A 30 7.32 -10.25 -1.84
C GLY A 30 8.41 -10.14 -2.88
N GLY A 31 9.64 -10.40 -2.53
CA GLY A 31 10.72 -10.54 -3.50
C GLY A 31 10.42 -11.65 -4.53
N ALA A 32 11.17 -11.67 -5.60
CA ALA A 32 11.14 -12.78 -6.55
C ALA A 32 11.65 -14.06 -5.84
N GLY A 33 10.83 -15.10 -5.79
CA GLY A 33 11.19 -16.35 -5.13
C GLY A 33 10.08 -17.38 -5.19
N THR A 34 10.33 -18.51 -4.54
CA THR A 34 9.30 -19.53 -4.37
C THR A 34 8.28 -19.04 -3.37
N ALA A 35 7.02 -19.04 -3.75
CA ALA A 35 5.93 -18.59 -2.90
C ALA A 35 4.88 -19.68 -2.70
N ALA A 36 4.32 -19.72 -1.51
CA ALA A 36 3.18 -20.56 -1.16
C ALA A 36 2.27 -19.80 -0.19
N GLY A 37 0.98 -20.00 -0.31
CA GLY A 37 0.05 -19.39 0.62
C GLY A 37 -1.36 -19.93 0.44
N ALA A 38 -2.22 -19.55 1.36
CA ALA A 38 -3.63 -19.90 1.35
C ALA A 38 -4.45 -18.75 1.92
N SER A 39 -5.64 -18.57 1.36
CA SER A 39 -6.64 -17.66 1.93
C SER A 39 -7.99 -18.36 2.00
N TYR A 40 -8.78 -17.96 2.97
CA TYR A 40 -10.14 -18.46 3.15
C TYR A 40 -11.09 -17.32 3.49
N ALA A 41 -12.10 -17.14 2.65
CA ALA A 41 -13.15 -16.16 2.86
C ALA A 41 -14.38 -16.86 3.45
N PHE A 42 -14.85 -16.32 4.57
CA PHE A 42 -16.07 -16.76 5.24
C PHE A 42 -17.29 -16.00 4.71
N ASP A 43 -18.45 -16.60 4.76
CA ASP A 43 -19.72 -15.96 4.36
C ASP A 43 -20.05 -14.70 5.18
N SER A 44 -19.41 -14.53 6.34
CA SER A 44 -19.56 -13.37 7.21
C SER A 44 -18.87 -12.10 6.70
N GLY A 45 -18.11 -12.17 5.61
CA GLY A 45 -17.24 -11.07 5.13
C GLY A 45 -15.82 -11.09 5.72
N LEU A 46 -15.54 -12.02 6.62
CA LEU A 46 -14.19 -12.22 7.16
C LEU A 46 -13.33 -13.02 6.18
N THR A 47 -12.09 -12.59 5.96
CA THR A 47 -11.08 -13.34 5.21
C THR A 47 -9.81 -13.48 6.02
N VAL A 48 -9.24 -14.68 6.01
CA VAL A 48 -7.94 -14.98 6.64
C VAL A 48 -6.99 -15.45 5.54
N ALA A 49 -5.79 -14.90 5.52
CA ALA A 49 -4.76 -15.28 4.56
C ALA A 49 -3.42 -15.47 5.27
N VAL A 50 -2.62 -16.43 4.79
CA VAL A 50 -1.25 -16.67 5.24
C VAL A 50 -0.38 -16.94 4.01
N GLY A 51 0.85 -16.42 4.01
CA GLY A 51 1.74 -16.55 2.89
C GLY A 51 3.20 -16.67 3.30
N TYR A 52 3.95 -17.28 2.42
CA TYR A 52 5.39 -17.43 2.49
C TYR A 52 5.99 -17.09 1.11
N THR A 53 7.09 -16.39 1.12
CA THR A 53 7.93 -16.18 -0.07
C THR A 53 9.38 -16.34 0.35
N GLY A 54 10.12 -17.23 -0.33
CA GLY A 54 11.53 -17.45 -0.08
C GLY A 54 12.37 -17.08 -1.30
N ALA A 55 13.34 -16.19 -1.11
CA ALA A 55 14.30 -15.78 -2.13
C ALA A 55 15.61 -16.59 -2.06
N GLY A 56 15.60 -17.70 -1.34
CA GLY A 56 16.77 -18.55 -1.14
C GLY A 56 17.39 -19.02 -2.44
N SER A 57 18.71 -18.88 -2.52
CA SER A 57 19.49 -19.50 -3.58
C SER A 57 19.47 -21.02 -3.43
N SER A 58 19.88 -21.76 -4.48
CA SER A 58 20.05 -23.22 -4.40
C SER A 58 21.02 -23.67 -3.30
N THR A 59 21.77 -22.77 -2.71
CA THR A 59 22.75 -23.02 -1.66
C THR A 59 22.23 -22.64 -0.27
N ALA A 60 21.31 -21.65 -0.17
CA ALA A 60 20.76 -21.17 1.10
C ALA A 60 19.51 -21.96 1.52
N GLY A 61 18.77 -22.50 0.56
CA GLY A 61 17.53 -23.25 0.84
C GLY A 61 16.34 -22.34 1.09
N LEU A 62 15.20 -22.97 1.36
CA LEU A 62 13.96 -22.30 1.77
C LEU A 62 13.76 -22.51 3.26
N MET A 63 13.23 -21.52 3.96
CA MET A 63 12.99 -21.58 5.42
C MET A 63 14.27 -21.84 6.22
N THR A 64 15.38 -21.26 5.80
CA THR A 64 16.68 -21.39 6.48
C THR A 64 17.19 -20.02 6.88
N LYS A 65 18.00 -19.96 7.94
CA LYS A 65 18.63 -18.71 8.41
C LYS A 65 19.49 -17.99 7.33
N GLU A 66 19.93 -18.73 6.33
CA GLU A 66 20.80 -18.23 5.27
C GLU A 66 20.01 -17.72 4.05
N GLY A 67 18.69 -17.79 4.07
CA GLY A 67 17.81 -17.31 3.00
C GLY A 67 17.05 -16.05 3.42
N THR A 68 16.71 -15.21 2.45
CA THR A 68 15.74 -14.14 2.68
C THR A 68 14.33 -14.72 2.56
N ASP A 69 13.66 -14.86 3.67
CA ASP A 69 12.33 -15.43 3.77
C ASP A 69 11.32 -14.37 4.24
N VAL A 70 10.13 -14.39 3.71
CA VAL A 70 9.03 -13.54 4.13
C VAL A 70 7.85 -14.42 4.56
N PHE A 71 7.45 -14.30 5.79
CA PHE A 71 6.23 -14.89 6.33
C PHE A 71 5.21 -13.80 6.58
N GLY A 72 3.98 -14.01 6.17
CA GLY A 72 2.94 -13.03 6.38
C GLY A 72 1.58 -13.63 6.64
N GLY A 73 0.74 -12.81 7.25
CA GLY A 73 -0.66 -13.14 7.48
C GLY A 73 -1.53 -11.89 7.44
N GLN A 74 -2.76 -12.05 7.00
CA GLN A 74 -3.74 -10.99 6.97
C GLN A 74 -5.08 -11.48 7.51
N LEU A 75 -5.70 -10.63 8.30
CA LEU A 75 -7.09 -10.73 8.69
C LEU A 75 -7.82 -9.54 8.08
N SER A 76 -8.83 -9.78 7.27
CA SER A 76 -9.64 -8.71 6.69
C SER A 76 -11.13 -8.98 6.88
N TYR A 77 -11.86 -7.90 7.05
CA TYR A 77 -13.32 -7.90 7.12
C TYR A 77 -13.86 -6.84 6.17
N ALA A 78 -14.76 -7.20 5.30
CA ALA A 78 -15.33 -6.31 4.29
C ALA A 78 -16.84 -6.45 4.21
N THR A 79 -17.50 -5.30 4.09
CA THR A 79 -18.91 -5.14 3.77
C THR A 79 -19.07 -4.12 2.64
N ASP A 80 -20.27 -3.91 2.15
CA ASP A 80 -20.54 -2.87 1.14
C ASP A 80 -20.27 -1.44 1.66
N SER A 81 -20.34 -1.23 2.98
CA SER A 81 -20.25 0.11 3.57
C SER A 81 -18.95 0.39 4.30
N TYR A 82 -18.26 -0.62 4.77
CA TYR A 82 -16.98 -0.47 5.48
C TYR A 82 -16.17 -1.76 5.47
N GLY A 83 -14.87 -1.60 5.62
CA GLY A 83 -13.98 -2.72 5.81
C GLY A 83 -12.74 -2.32 6.61
N ALA A 84 -12.09 -3.32 7.17
CA ALA A 84 -10.81 -3.19 7.84
C ALA A 84 -9.93 -4.40 7.57
N SER A 85 -8.62 -4.20 7.47
CA SER A 85 -7.65 -5.29 7.38
C SER A 85 -6.46 -5.03 8.27
N PHE A 86 -5.99 -6.08 8.92
CA PHE A 86 -4.73 -6.11 9.65
C PHE A 86 -3.79 -7.08 8.97
N THR A 87 -2.59 -6.61 8.65
CA THR A 87 -1.56 -7.37 7.97
C THR A 87 -0.31 -7.43 8.84
N TYR A 88 0.25 -8.61 8.97
CA TYR A 88 1.53 -8.85 9.63
C TYR A 88 2.48 -9.48 8.62
N ALA A 89 3.74 -9.03 8.60
CA ALA A 89 4.79 -9.68 7.84
C ALA A 89 6.10 -9.69 8.63
N ASN A 90 6.80 -10.81 8.57
CA ASN A 90 8.16 -10.96 9.05
C ASN A 90 9.05 -11.18 7.82
N VAL A 91 10.00 -10.29 7.62
CA VAL A 91 11.00 -10.35 6.55
C VAL A 91 12.33 -10.69 7.18
N GLU A 92 12.84 -11.86 6.90
CA GLU A 92 14.18 -12.26 7.28
C GLU A 92 15.15 -11.80 6.18
N ASP A 93 16.15 -11.01 6.53
CA ASP A 93 17.16 -10.54 5.58
C ASP A 93 18.49 -11.25 5.86
N TYR A 94 18.97 -11.95 4.83
CA TYR A 94 20.23 -12.69 4.90
C TYR A 94 21.47 -11.78 5.06
N SER A 95 21.37 -10.52 4.64
CA SER A 95 22.56 -9.66 4.54
C SER A 95 23.01 -9.06 5.86
N ASP A 96 22.12 -8.91 6.84
CA ASP A 96 22.39 -8.12 8.03
C ASP A 96 22.04 -8.79 9.37
N ASP A 97 21.61 -10.03 9.40
CA ASP A 97 21.10 -10.75 10.60
C ASP A 97 19.88 -10.02 11.25
N ASP A 98 19.41 -8.95 10.65
CA ASP A 98 18.40 -8.02 11.15
C ASP A 98 17.09 -8.16 10.35
N GLY A 99 16.24 -9.09 10.74
CA GLY A 99 14.91 -9.22 10.17
C GLY A 99 14.06 -7.96 10.45
N ARG A 100 13.04 -7.73 9.60
CA ARG A 100 12.04 -6.68 9.81
C ARG A 100 10.67 -7.26 10.04
N ILE A 101 9.95 -6.69 10.99
CA ILE A 101 8.56 -7.01 11.25
C ILE A 101 7.71 -5.82 10.85
N PHE A 102 6.67 -6.08 10.08
CA PHE A 102 5.73 -5.06 9.64
C PHE A 102 4.33 -5.33 10.17
N TYR A 103 3.66 -4.28 10.60
CA TYR A 103 2.26 -4.27 11.01
C TYR A 103 1.52 -3.21 10.21
N ALA A 104 0.50 -3.61 9.46
CA ALA A 104 -0.30 -2.69 8.69
C ALA A 104 -1.77 -2.76 9.08
N LEU A 105 -2.40 -1.61 9.21
CA LEU A 105 -3.82 -1.46 9.40
C LEU A 105 -4.40 -0.62 8.26
N ASN A 106 -5.39 -1.16 7.58
CA ASN A 106 -6.11 -0.45 6.53
C ASN A 106 -7.60 -0.46 6.81
N GLY A 107 -8.31 0.52 6.29
CA GLY A 107 -9.74 0.58 6.42
C GLY A 107 -10.38 1.49 5.39
N TYR A 108 -11.66 1.22 5.12
CA TYR A 108 -12.47 2.09 4.30
C TYR A 108 -13.89 2.24 4.87
N TRP A 109 -14.50 3.33 4.44
CA TRP A 109 -15.91 3.58 4.61
C TRP A 109 -16.50 4.13 3.31
N THR A 110 -17.66 3.59 2.91
CA THR A 110 -18.41 4.01 1.72
C THR A 110 -19.80 4.46 2.14
N PRO A 111 -20.27 5.64 1.72
CA PRO A 111 -21.61 6.10 2.03
C PRO A 111 -22.67 5.19 1.36
N SER A 112 -23.82 5.09 1.98
CA SER A 112 -24.95 4.31 1.44
C SER A 112 -25.54 4.90 0.15
N GLU A 113 -25.32 6.18 -0.08
CA GLU A 113 -25.73 6.91 -1.29
C GLU A 113 -24.50 7.60 -1.86
N THR A 114 -24.25 7.37 -3.14
CA THR A 114 -23.20 8.02 -3.90
C THR A 114 -23.54 9.49 -4.21
N GLY A 115 -22.57 10.30 -4.55
CA GLY A 115 -22.74 11.67 -4.99
C GLY A 115 -22.02 12.70 -4.11
N ALA A 116 -22.70 13.32 -3.14
CA ALA A 116 -22.11 14.44 -2.39
C ALA A 116 -21.02 14.03 -1.39
N MET A 117 -21.10 12.83 -0.83
CA MET A 117 -20.12 12.32 0.14
C MET A 117 -19.17 11.33 -0.50
N PRO A 118 -17.84 11.46 -0.27
CA PRO A 118 -16.88 10.52 -0.79
C PRO A 118 -16.84 9.22 0.03
N SER A 119 -16.36 8.16 -0.60
CA SER A 119 -15.76 7.03 0.11
C SER A 119 -14.42 7.46 0.66
N ILE A 120 -14.06 6.99 1.86
CA ILE A 120 -12.79 7.29 2.52
C ILE A 120 -12.01 5.99 2.68
N SER A 121 -10.72 6.03 2.35
CA SER A 121 -9.79 4.95 2.62
C SER A 121 -8.61 5.47 3.42
N VAL A 122 -8.13 4.66 4.36
CA VAL A 122 -6.97 4.98 5.21
C VAL A 122 -6.05 3.78 5.33
N GLY A 123 -4.76 4.04 5.52
CA GLY A 123 -3.77 3.02 5.79
C GLY A 123 -2.67 3.54 6.70
N TYR A 124 -2.14 2.66 7.53
CA TYR A 124 -0.99 2.93 8.39
C TYR A 124 -0.15 1.66 8.55
N GLU A 125 1.15 1.77 8.38
CA GLU A 125 2.10 0.67 8.57
C GLU A 125 3.25 1.10 9.47
N ILE A 126 3.70 0.19 10.31
CA ILE A 126 4.93 0.30 11.11
C ILE A 126 5.84 -0.85 10.69
N GLY A 127 7.13 -0.56 10.52
CA GLY A 127 8.19 -1.55 10.34
C GLY A 127 9.22 -1.43 11.45
N GLU A 128 9.43 -2.51 12.17
CA GLU A 128 10.40 -2.61 13.27
C GLU A 128 11.57 -3.51 12.85
N ALA A 129 12.80 -3.15 13.22
CA ALA A 129 13.99 -3.96 12.98
C ALA A 129 14.97 -3.82 14.13
N ASP A 130 15.60 -4.92 14.54
CA ASP A 130 16.61 -4.89 15.59
C ASP A 130 17.84 -4.09 15.13
N GLY A 131 18.28 -3.12 15.93
CA GLY A 131 19.46 -2.31 15.64
C GLY A 131 19.31 -1.23 14.57
N LEU A 132 18.15 -1.14 13.94
CA LEU A 132 17.78 -0.11 12.98
C LEU A 132 16.65 0.76 13.51
N ASP A 133 16.45 1.88 12.86
CA ASP A 133 15.34 2.77 13.21
C ASP A 133 14.01 2.22 12.67
N ASP A 134 12.96 2.36 13.47
CA ASP A 134 11.61 2.01 13.08
C ASP A 134 11.16 2.86 11.87
N THR A 135 10.36 2.26 11.02
CA THR A 135 9.79 2.92 9.86
C THR A 135 8.28 3.02 10.01
N TYR A 136 7.70 4.07 9.46
CA TYR A 136 6.25 4.17 9.34
C TYR A 136 5.86 4.73 7.98
N GLN A 137 4.63 4.48 7.59
CA GLN A 137 4.01 5.08 6.41
C GLN A 137 2.50 5.14 6.60
N TRP A 138 1.86 6.13 5.99
CA TRP A 138 0.43 6.32 6.10
C TRP A 138 -0.19 6.87 4.83
N PHE A 139 -1.49 6.71 4.72
CA PHE A 139 -2.29 7.12 3.57
C PHE A 139 -3.70 7.53 4.00
N VAL A 140 -4.24 8.54 3.35
CA VAL A 140 -5.66 8.93 3.40
C VAL A 140 -6.11 9.28 2.00
N GLY A 141 -7.18 8.64 1.52
CA GLY A 141 -7.80 8.91 0.23
C GLY A 141 -9.29 9.15 0.36
N ALA A 142 -9.82 10.01 -0.51
CA ALA A 142 -11.24 10.27 -0.67
C ALA A 142 -11.62 10.12 -2.15
N GLN A 143 -12.74 9.44 -2.42
CA GLN A 143 -13.19 9.15 -3.77
C GLN A 143 -14.70 9.37 -3.90
N TRP A 144 -15.08 10.13 -4.93
CA TRP A 144 -16.46 10.35 -5.35
C TRP A 144 -16.73 9.56 -6.62
N ASP A 145 -17.50 8.48 -6.51
CA ASP A 145 -17.77 7.57 -7.65
C ASP A 145 -18.72 8.17 -8.68
N GLU A 146 -19.51 9.16 -8.29
CA GLU A 146 -20.46 9.89 -9.15
C GLU A 146 -20.09 11.39 -9.24
N ALA A 147 -18.85 11.73 -9.56
CA ALA A 147 -18.44 13.09 -9.82
C ALA A 147 -18.77 13.51 -11.28
N GLY A 148 -20.04 13.77 -11.55
CA GLY A 148 -20.55 13.92 -12.92
C GLY A 148 -20.53 12.57 -13.65
N PRO A 149 -19.97 12.47 -14.87
CA PRO A 149 -19.93 11.22 -15.62
C PRO A 149 -18.79 10.28 -15.23
N GLY A 150 -18.04 10.56 -14.19
CA GLY A 150 -16.87 9.79 -13.82
C GLY A 150 -16.59 9.76 -12.33
N THR A 151 -15.44 9.22 -11.97
CA THR A 151 -14.95 9.09 -10.60
C THR A 151 -13.83 10.11 -10.35
N PHE A 152 -13.94 10.89 -9.29
CA PHE A 152 -12.91 11.81 -8.84
C PHE A 152 -12.29 11.31 -7.53
N GLY A 153 -10.98 11.32 -7.45
CA GLY A 153 -10.26 10.94 -6.25
C GLY A 153 -9.16 11.92 -5.90
N VAL A 154 -8.92 12.08 -4.61
CA VAL A 154 -7.78 12.82 -4.03
C VAL A 154 -7.18 12.01 -2.90
N ALA A 155 -5.87 12.07 -2.75
CA ALA A 155 -5.18 11.38 -1.68
C ALA A 155 -3.95 12.13 -1.21
N VAL A 156 -3.56 11.83 0.02
CA VAL A 156 -2.32 12.27 0.64
C VAL A 156 -1.74 11.11 1.45
N GLY A 157 -0.42 11.00 1.46
CA GLY A 157 0.29 9.99 2.25
C GLY A 157 1.79 10.21 2.19
N THR A 158 2.53 9.37 2.88
CA THR A 158 3.99 9.37 2.83
C THR A 158 4.50 8.88 1.47
N THR A 159 5.63 9.38 1.01
CA THR A 159 6.24 8.97 -0.27
C THR A 159 6.90 7.58 -0.22
N GLY A 160 6.77 6.88 0.87
CA GLY A 160 7.35 5.57 1.18
C GLY A 160 7.52 5.46 2.69
N ALA A 161 8.23 4.42 3.11
CA ALA A 161 8.55 4.25 4.52
C ALA A 161 9.47 5.38 5.01
N THR A 162 9.06 6.05 6.06
CA THR A 162 9.77 7.15 6.71
C THR A 162 10.36 6.64 8.01
N THR A 163 11.59 7.01 8.33
CA THR A 163 12.21 6.70 9.63
C THR A 163 11.97 7.84 10.61
N ASP A 164 11.65 7.51 11.85
CA ASP A 164 11.43 8.51 12.91
C ASP A 164 12.75 8.95 13.57
N VAL A 165 13.84 9.05 12.78
CA VAL A 165 15.16 9.35 13.30
C VAL A 165 15.44 10.83 13.34
N VAL A 166 15.41 11.38 14.53
CA VAL A 166 16.18 12.58 14.85
C VAL A 166 17.64 12.17 15.03
N ASN A 167 18.40 12.05 13.95
CA ASN A 167 19.84 11.81 14.07
C ASN A 167 20.54 13.11 14.50
N VAL A 168 20.50 13.41 15.79
CA VAL A 168 21.10 14.60 16.42
C VAL A 168 22.59 14.75 16.14
N ASN A 169 23.29 13.67 15.75
CA ASN A 169 24.72 13.70 15.43
C ASN A 169 25.03 14.07 13.97
N LYS A 170 24.05 14.03 13.09
CA LYS A 170 24.23 14.38 11.66
C LYS A 170 23.52 15.66 11.25
N GLY A 171 22.73 16.26 12.13
CA GLY A 171 21.93 17.45 11.79
C GLY A 171 20.89 17.19 10.69
N ILE A 172 20.58 15.95 10.44
CA ILE A 172 19.57 15.52 9.47
C ILE A 172 18.33 15.17 10.29
N ASN A 173 17.35 16.08 10.32
CA ASN A 173 15.98 15.67 10.49
C ASN A 173 15.63 15.01 9.15
N ASP A 174 15.32 13.73 9.16
CA ASP A 174 14.70 13.12 7.98
C ASP A 174 13.22 13.53 8.02
N PRO A 175 12.82 14.55 7.27
CA PRO A 175 11.45 15.04 7.35
C PRO A 175 10.55 13.97 6.76
N GLU A 176 9.41 13.78 7.37
CA GLU A 176 8.31 13.06 6.72
C GLU A 176 8.05 13.73 5.37
N LEU A 177 8.25 12.97 4.28
CA LEU A 177 8.00 13.45 2.93
C LEU A 177 6.62 13.01 2.49
N LEU A 178 5.79 13.97 2.12
CA LEU A 178 4.42 13.73 1.71
C LEU A 178 4.29 13.68 0.19
N MET A 179 3.27 12.96 -0.24
CA MET A 179 2.79 12.97 -1.60
C MET A 179 1.31 13.27 -1.60
N TYR A 180 0.92 14.07 -2.59
CA TYR A 180 -0.46 14.47 -2.85
C TYR A 180 -0.82 14.05 -4.27
N GLU A 181 -2.01 13.52 -4.46
CA GLU A 181 -2.48 13.22 -5.82
C GLU A 181 -3.96 13.53 -6.00
N ALA A 182 -4.35 13.78 -7.24
CA ALA A 182 -5.72 13.92 -7.66
C ALA A 182 -5.91 13.28 -9.04
N PHE A 183 -6.97 12.49 -9.21
CA PHE A 183 -7.30 11.87 -10.48
C PHE A 183 -8.78 12.05 -10.83
N TYR A 184 -9.07 11.90 -12.13
CA TYR A 184 -10.43 11.80 -12.62
C TYR A 184 -10.54 10.67 -13.63
N SER A 185 -11.31 9.65 -13.32
CA SER A 185 -11.53 8.50 -14.19
C SER A 185 -12.82 8.65 -14.98
N TYR A 186 -12.72 8.60 -16.30
CA TYR A 186 -13.83 8.81 -17.21
C TYR A 186 -13.91 7.69 -18.26
N ALA A 187 -15.07 7.02 -18.34
CA ALA A 187 -15.35 6.06 -19.38
C ALA A 187 -15.77 6.79 -20.66
N ILE A 188 -14.96 6.69 -21.72
CA ILE A 188 -15.29 7.24 -23.05
C ILE A 188 -16.37 6.39 -23.71
N ASN A 189 -16.30 5.08 -23.54
CA ASN A 189 -17.28 4.09 -23.98
C ASN A 189 -17.11 2.81 -23.17
N ASP A 190 -17.92 1.80 -23.46
CA ASP A 190 -17.93 0.50 -22.74
C ASP A 190 -16.59 -0.26 -22.76
N GLY A 191 -15.73 0.06 -23.72
CA GLY A 191 -14.42 -0.60 -23.88
C GLY A 191 -13.21 0.28 -23.57
N MET A 192 -13.41 1.57 -23.19
CA MET A 192 -12.29 2.50 -23.02
C MET A 192 -12.52 3.48 -21.86
N THR A 193 -11.57 3.52 -20.94
CA THR A 193 -11.52 4.48 -19.83
C THR A 193 -10.22 5.29 -19.87
N ILE A 194 -10.31 6.59 -19.66
CA ILE A 194 -9.16 7.50 -19.52
C ILE A 194 -9.15 8.04 -18.09
N THR A 195 -7.97 8.03 -17.48
CA THR A 195 -7.75 8.51 -16.12
C THR A 195 -6.53 9.44 -16.07
N PRO A 196 -6.70 10.74 -16.30
CA PRO A 196 -5.67 11.72 -15.97
C PRO A 196 -5.46 11.79 -14.45
N LEU A 197 -4.20 11.97 -14.07
CA LEU A 197 -3.75 12.13 -12.69
C LEU A 197 -2.68 13.21 -12.63
N ILE A 198 -2.73 14.03 -11.61
CA ILE A 198 -1.66 14.94 -11.19
C ILE A 198 -1.20 14.56 -9.79
N TYR A 199 0.11 14.61 -9.57
CA TYR A 199 0.68 14.36 -8.25
C TYR A 199 1.84 15.31 -7.96
N THR A 200 2.08 15.54 -6.68
CA THR A 200 3.28 16.24 -6.18
C THR A 200 3.90 15.41 -5.07
N LYS A 201 5.21 15.18 -5.16
CA LYS A 201 6.03 14.53 -4.13
C LYS A 201 6.95 15.56 -3.51
N GLU A 202 6.91 15.66 -2.19
CA GLU A 202 7.92 16.40 -1.46
C GLU A 202 9.28 15.71 -1.59
N THR A 203 10.34 16.49 -1.61
CA THR A 203 11.71 16.00 -1.67
C THR A 203 12.52 16.54 -0.51
N VAL A 204 13.66 15.92 -0.24
CA VAL A 204 14.56 16.32 0.86
C VAL A 204 14.94 17.78 0.77
N ALA A 205 15.18 18.40 1.92
CA ALA A 205 15.52 19.82 2.03
C ALA A 205 16.64 20.24 1.07
N GLY A 206 16.37 21.28 0.29
CA GLY A 206 17.29 21.83 -0.72
C GLY A 206 17.06 21.33 -2.16
N SER A 207 16.09 20.44 -2.37
CA SER A 207 15.61 20.02 -3.67
C SER A 207 14.21 20.60 -3.92
N GLU A 208 13.85 20.79 -5.20
CA GLU A 208 12.49 21.20 -5.58
C GLU A 208 11.54 20.00 -5.53
N ASP A 209 10.31 20.23 -5.11
CA ASP A 209 9.27 19.19 -5.12
C ASP A 209 9.01 18.70 -6.54
N LEU A 210 8.77 17.42 -6.68
CA LEU A 210 8.51 16.80 -7.97
C LEU A 210 7.00 16.81 -8.26
N THR A 211 6.59 17.59 -9.25
CA THR A 211 5.22 17.55 -9.78
C THR A 211 5.17 16.77 -11.09
N GLY A 212 4.28 15.81 -11.17
CA GLY A 212 4.08 14.97 -12.34
C GLY A 212 2.63 14.91 -12.80
N VAL A 213 2.45 14.61 -14.08
CA VAL A 213 1.15 14.36 -14.70
C VAL A 213 1.21 13.01 -15.40
N MET A 214 0.18 12.18 -15.21
CA MET A 214 0.04 10.89 -15.86
C MET A 214 -1.33 10.80 -16.52
N VAL A 215 -1.42 10.04 -17.60
CA VAL A 215 -2.70 9.64 -18.19
C VAL A 215 -2.68 8.12 -18.36
N LYS A 216 -3.54 7.44 -17.61
CA LYS A 216 -3.78 6.00 -17.79
C LYS A 216 -4.93 5.80 -18.76
N THR A 217 -4.75 4.92 -19.74
CA THR A 217 -5.83 4.47 -20.63
C THR A 217 -6.02 2.97 -20.47
N SER A 218 -7.23 2.56 -20.14
CA SER A 218 -7.60 1.14 -19.99
C SER A 218 -8.54 0.73 -21.10
N PHE A 219 -8.32 -0.46 -21.65
CA PHE A 219 -9.15 -1.06 -22.69
C PHE A 219 -9.73 -2.38 -22.19
N SER A 220 -11.02 -2.62 -22.43
CA SER A 220 -11.72 -3.89 -22.22
C SER A 220 -12.20 -4.45 -23.56
N PHE A 221 -11.91 -5.73 -23.83
CA PHE A 221 -12.28 -6.42 -25.09
C PHE A 221 -13.18 -7.60 -24.79
#